data_f4ca7817ba0449f4654dc4879bc03fa1
#
_entry.id   f4ca7817ba0449f4654dc4879bc03fa1
#
_cell.length_a   1.000
_cell.length_b   1.000
_cell.length_c   1.000
_cell.angle_alpha   90.00
_cell.angle_beta   90.00
_cell.angle_gamma   90.00
#
_symmetry.space_group_name_H-M   'P 1'
#
loop_
_entity.id
_entity.type
_entity.pdbx_description
1 polymer ?
#
loop_
_entity_poly.entity_id
_entity_poly.type
_entity_poly.pdbx_seq_one_letter_code
_entity_poly.pdbx_strand_id
1 'polypeptide(L)'
;MRENSALSPPKHRTAQAAQRIDTLTTVAAELFLERGFESVAVDDLIARVGGSRRNVYSHFGGKEGLFIEAMTRLCAELALPLEQLVIDAREPRKALSTFGHQLLQSVLEPRTLALHRLMVAEGKHFPELAQAMLKAGHDKAVDTLTAWIERRQAQSGPVLASVLPARALAALFVSMVTTEAQLRALVGLDAVPFSLSLIHI
;
A
#
# COMPACT_ATOMS: atom_id res chain seq x y z
N MET A 1 43.98 31.50 20.76
CA MET A 1 42.72 30.76 20.79
C MET A 1 41.81 31.36 19.74
N ARG A 2 41.65 30.67 18.59
CA ARG A 2 40.68 31.06 17.56
C ARG A 2 39.55 30.02 17.61
N GLU A 3 38.39 30.47 18.08
CA GLU A 3 37.14 29.65 18.05
C GLU A 3 36.72 29.42 16.64
N ASN A 4 36.70 28.17 16.25
CA ASN A 4 36.20 27.70 14.98
C ASN A 4 34.67 27.56 15.08
N SER A 5 33.96 28.66 14.77
CA SER A 5 32.50 28.68 14.69
C SER A 5 32.07 27.89 13.45
N ALA A 6 31.71 26.63 13.64
CA ALA A 6 31.09 25.82 12.62
C ALA A 6 29.70 26.38 12.29
N LEU A 7 29.61 27.15 11.19
CA LEU A 7 28.38 27.66 10.62
C LEU A 7 27.47 26.50 10.22
N SER A 8 26.40 26.27 11.00
CA SER A 8 25.31 25.38 10.61
C SER A 8 24.73 25.86 9.28
N PRO A 9 24.46 24.96 8.31
CA PRO A 9 23.92 25.37 7.01
C PRO A 9 22.55 26.05 7.22
N PRO A 10 22.24 27.09 6.44
CA PRO A 10 21.00 27.86 6.61
C PRO A 10 19.79 26.96 6.40
N LYS A 11 18.81 27.02 7.30
CA LYS A 11 17.57 26.19 7.34
C LYS A 11 16.84 26.11 5.97
N HIS A 12 16.98 27.13 5.13
CA HIS A 12 16.39 27.20 3.79
C HIS A 12 17.04 26.20 2.79
N ARG A 13 18.33 25.92 2.89
CA ARG A 13 19.03 24.96 2.03
C ARG A 13 18.66 23.52 2.36
N THR A 14 18.45 23.22 3.64
CA THR A 14 18.03 21.89 4.09
C THR A 14 16.59 21.59 3.68
N ALA A 15 15.67 22.56 3.76
CA ALA A 15 14.29 22.41 3.32
C ALA A 15 14.19 22.18 1.80
N GLN A 16 14.95 22.92 0.99
CA GLN A 16 14.98 22.71 -0.46
C GLN A 16 15.59 21.36 -0.85
N ALA A 17 16.60 20.88 -0.11
CA ALA A 17 17.19 19.57 -0.34
C ALA A 17 16.18 18.47 -0.01
N ALA A 18 15.48 18.56 1.12
CA ALA A 18 14.43 17.61 1.51
C ALA A 18 13.29 17.57 0.47
N GLN A 19 12.84 18.73 0.00
CA GLN A 19 11.79 18.81 -1.02
C GLN A 19 12.21 18.17 -2.35
N ARG A 20 13.48 18.33 -2.76
CA ARG A 20 14.00 17.67 -3.97
C ARG A 20 14.05 16.15 -3.83
N ILE A 21 14.43 15.65 -2.65
CA ILE A 21 14.45 14.22 -2.36
C ILE A 21 13.03 13.67 -2.43
N ASP A 22 12.07 14.35 -1.83
CA ASP A 22 10.67 13.98 -1.84
C ASP A 22 10.11 13.93 -3.28
N THR A 23 10.34 14.98 -4.07
CA THR A 23 9.97 15.02 -5.49
C THR A 23 10.62 13.88 -6.28
N LEU A 24 11.92 13.61 -6.04
CA LEU A 24 12.62 12.53 -6.71
C LEU A 24 12.02 11.17 -6.39
N THR A 25 11.69 10.93 -5.12
CA THR A 25 11.08 9.67 -4.66
C THR A 25 9.68 9.47 -5.27
N THR A 26 8.87 10.52 -5.33
CA THR A 26 7.55 10.48 -5.97
C THR A 26 7.63 10.20 -7.47
N VAL A 27 8.49 10.92 -8.19
CA VAL A 27 8.69 10.71 -9.64
C VAL A 27 9.28 9.33 -9.92
N ALA A 28 10.16 8.85 -9.04
CA ALA A 28 10.72 7.50 -9.14
C ALA A 28 9.61 6.44 -8.99
N ALA A 29 8.69 6.61 -8.03
CA ALA A 29 7.58 5.68 -7.85
C ALA A 29 6.73 5.57 -9.12
N GLU A 30 6.34 6.68 -9.72
CA GLU A 30 5.54 6.67 -10.95
C GLU A 30 6.29 6.01 -12.13
N LEU A 31 7.59 6.29 -12.30
CA LEU A 31 8.39 5.67 -13.34
C LEU A 31 8.57 4.16 -13.16
N PHE A 32 8.77 3.71 -11.92
CA PHE A 32 8.87 2.30 -11.63
C PHE A 32 7.55 1.57 -11.83
N LEU A 33 6.42 2.19 -11.49
CA LEU A 33 5.09 1.63 -11.78
C LEU A 33 4.83 1.53 -13.28
N GLU A 34 5.27 2.53 -14.05
CA GLU A 34 5.05 2.59 -15.50
C GLU A 34 5.92 1.60 -16.27
N ARG A 35 7.23 1.46 -15.90
CA ARG A 35 8.25 0.80 -16.72
C ARG A 35 8.90 -0.43 -16.09
N GLY A 36 8.61 -0.71 -14.83
CA GLY A 36 9.30 -1.74 -14.05
C GLY A 36 10.67 -1.29 -13.54
N PHE A 37 11.25 -2.09 -12.67
CA PHE A 37 12.55 -1.76 -12.05
C PHE A 37 13.67 -1.72 -13.07
N GLU A 38 13.83 -2.75 -13.91
CA GLU A 38 14.97 -2.88 -14.81
C GLU A 38 15.05 -1.74 -15.84
N SER A 39 13.91 -1.32 -16.39
CA SER A 39 13.85 -0.35 -17.50
C SER A 39 14.07 1.10 -17.09
N VAL A 40 14.11 1.42 -15.80
CA VAL A 40 14.35 2.78 -15.31
C VAL A 40 15.83 3.02 -15.06
N ALA A 41 16.42 4.01 -15.74
CA ALA A 41 17.77 4.44 -15.45
C ALA A 41 17.79 5.62 -14.46
N VAL A 42 18.81 5.71 -13.62
CA VAL A 42 19.00 6.85 -12.69
C VAL A 42 19.06 8.18 -13.45
N ASP A 43 19.60 8.18 -14.66
CA ASP A 43 19.68 9.38 -15.50
C ASP A 43 18.33 9.88 -15.98
N ASP A 44 17.37 8.98 -16.26
CA ASP A 44 16.01 9.36 -16.64
C ASP A 44 15.30 10.10 -15.50
N LEU A 45 15.54 9.64 -14.27
CA LEU A 45 15.02 10.29 -13.06
C LEU A 45 15.63 11.67 -12.85
N ILE A 46 16.96 11.78 -12.98
CA ILE A 46 17.68 13.05 -12.84
C ILE A 46 17.26 14.04 -13.92
N ALA A 47 17.05 13.59 -15.15
CA ALA A 47 16.59 14.44 -16.25
C ALA A 47 15.21 15.07 -15.99
N ARG A 48 14.32 14.35 -15.28
CA ARG A 48 12.97 14.83 -14.95
C ARG A 48 12.93 15.78 -13.76
N VAL A 49 13.72 15.51 -12.72
CA VAL A 49 13.62 16.21 -11.42
C VAL A 49 14.75 17.20 -11.22
N GLY A 50 15.82 17.06 -11.99
CA GLY A 50 17.08 17.72 -11.74
C GLY A 50 17.88 17.04 -10.63
N GLY A 51 19.11 17.45 -10.46
CA GLY A 51 20.01 16.88 -9.46
C GLY A 51 21.26 16.25 -10.07
N SER A 52 21.86 15.31 -9.36
CA SER A 52 23.06 14.61 -9.85
C SER A 52 23.04 13.14 -9.41
N ARG A 53 23.74 12.29 -10.18
CA ARG A 53 23.98 10.88 -9.77
C ARG A 53 24.55 10.80 -8.35
N ARG A 54 25.50 11.69 -8.04
CA ARG A 54 26.12 11.74 -6.71
C ARG A 54 25.08 11.88 -5.59
N ASN A 55 24.04 12.71 -5.80
CA ASN A 55 22.99 12.90 -4.80
C ASN A 55 22.16 11.63 -4.62
N VAL A 56 21.82 10.92 -5.71
CA VAL A 56 21.09 9.64 -5.64
C VAL A 56 21.92 8.59 -4.91
N TYR A 57 23.19 8.45 -5.26
CA TYR A 57 24.07 7.47 -4.61
C TYR A 57 24.35 7.82 -3.14
N SER A 58 24.55 9.09 -2.81
CA SER A 58 24.84 9.50 -1.44
C SER A 58 23.63 9.39 -0.51
N HIS A 59 22.40 9.52 -1.04
CA HIS A 59 21.18 9.51 -0.23
C HIS A 59 20.52 8.12 -0.17
N PHE A 60 20.47 7.42 -1.30
CA PHE A 60 19.76 6.15 -1.43
C PHE A 60 20.69 4.94 -1.62
N GLY A 61 22.00 5.14 -1.82
CA GLY A 61 22.92 4.06 -2.15
C GLY A 61 22.86 3.59 -3.61
N GLY A 62 22.01 4.21 -4.44
CA GLY A 62 21.83 3.87 -5.85
C GLY A 62 20.39 3.64 -6.26
N LYS A 63 20.20 2.96 -7.41
CA LYS A 63 18.86 2.68 -7.99
C LYS A 63 18.01 1.79 -7.08
N GLU A 64 18.61 0.74 -6.51
CA GLU A 64 17.90 -0.19 -5.61
C GLU A 64 17.38 0.50 -4.36
N GLY A 65 18.22 1.28 -3.68
CA GLY A 65 17.78 2.01 -2.48
C GLY A 65 16.72 3.06 -2.79
N LEU A 66 16.81 3.75 -3.95
CA LEU A 66 15.76 4.66 -4.40
C LEU A 66 14.45 3.91 -4.69
N PHE A 67 14.52 2.74 -5.31
CA PHE A 67 13.37 1.88 -5.55
C PHE A 67 12.69 1.46 -4.25
N ILE A 68 13.47 0.96 -3.29
CA ILE A 68 12.97 0.54 -1.98
C ILE A 68 12.27 1.70 -1.27
N GLU A 69 12.90 2.87 -1.22
CA GLU A 69 12.31 4.06 -0.58
C GLU A 69 11.02 4.50 -1.29
N ALA A 70 11.04 4.57 -2.63
CA ALA A 70 9.88 4.96 -3.43
C ALA A 70 8.70 4.01 -3.25
N MET A 71 8.96 2.69 -3.29
CA MET A 71 7.90 1.69 -3.12
C MET A 71 7.39 1.63 -1.68
N THR A 72 8.25 1.80 -0.68
CA THR A 72 7.84 1.85 0.72
C THR A 72 6.88 3.02 0.99
N ARG A 73 7.21 4.20 0.46
CA ARG A 73 6.33 5.38 0.58
C ARG A 73 5.01 5.19 -0.16
N LEU A 74 5.07 4.64 -1.36
CA LEU A 74 3.88 4.35 -2.15
C LEU A 74 2.97 3.34 -1.44
N CYS A 75 3.52 2.26 -0.87
CA CYS A 75 2.75 1.30 -0.07
C CYS A 75 2.04 1.99 1.10
N ALA A 76 2.73 2.88 1.83
CA ALA A 76 2.14 3.63 2.93
C ALA A 76 1.02 4.56 2.45
N GLU A 77 1.23 5.29 1.35
CA GLU A 77 0.21 6.18 0.74
C GLU A 77 -1.05 5.40 0.35
N LEU A 78 -0.89 4.30 -0.38
CA LEU A 78 -2.01 3.48 -0.86
C LEU A 78 -2.72 2.69 0.26
N ALA A 79 -2.07 2.51 1.41
CA ALA A 79 -2.67 1.90 2.59
C ALA A 79 -3.57 2.86 3.40
N LEU A 80 -3.42 4.18 3.25
CA LEU A 80 -4.16 5.17 4.02
C LEU A 80 -5.70 4.97 3.99
N PRO A 81 -6.36 4.69 2.85
CA PRO A 81 -7.79 4.43 2.84
C PRO A 81 -8.19 3.22 3.68
N LEU A 82 -7.35 2.18 3.72
CA LEU A 82 -7.59 0.97 4.53
C LEU A 82 -7.35 1.23 6.04
N GLU A 83 -6.41 2.10 6.37
CA GLU A 83 -6.16 2.51 7.76
C GLU A 83 -7.30 3.33 8.34
N GLN A 84 -7.98 4.11 7.50
CA GLN A 84 -9.13 4.95 7.86
C GLN A 84 -10.46 4.21 7.83
N LEU A 85 -10.48 2.92 7.44
CA LEU A 85 -11.68 2.11 7.42
C LEU A 85 -12.27 1.95 8.82
N VAL A 86 -13.43 2.56 9.04
CA VAL A 86 -14.21 2.42 10.27
C VAL A 86 -15.46 1.61 9.96
N ILE A 87 -15.59 0.45 10.59
CA ILE A 87 -16.80 -0.37 10.51
C ILE A 87 -17.70 0.00 11.68
N ASP A 88 -18.62 0.94 11.48
CA ASP A 88 -19.50 1.48 12.54
C ASP A 88 -20.99 1.08 12.38
N ALA A 89 -21.31 0.20 11.46
CA ALA A 89 -22.70 -0.20 11.27
C ALA A 89 -23.16 -1.22 12.34
N ARG A 90 -24.32 -0.96 12.94
CA ARG A 90 -24.96 -1.88 13.90
C ARG A 90 -25.46 -3.15 13.21
N GLU A 91 -25.87 -3.05 11.93
CA GLU A 91 -26.33 -4.18 11.13
C GLU A 91 -25.16 -4.87 10.42
N PRO A 92 -24.90 -6.18 10.70
CA PRO A 92 -23.78 -6.91 10.14
C PRO A 92 -23.74 -6.89 8.59
N ARG A 93 -24.89 -7.05 7.95
CA ARG A 93 -24.99 -7.05 6.49
C ARG A 93 -24.54 -5.72 5.89
N LYS A 94 -24.99 -4.61 6.45
CA LYS A 94 -24.62 -3.26 6.01
C LYS A 94 -23.13 -2.98 6.26
N ALA A 95 -22.62 -3.39 7.43
CA ALA A 95 -21.23 -3.27 7.81
C ALA A 95 -20.30 -4.00 6.82
N LEU A 96 -20.59 -5.27 6.54
CA LEU A 96 -19.80 -6.09 5.61
C LEU A 96 -19.93 -5.59 4.17
N SER A 97 -21.13 -5.14 3.75
CA SER A 97 -21.30 -4.56 2.42
C SER A 97 -20.46 -3.29 2.23
N THR A 98 -20.52 -2.37 3.17
CA THR A 98 -19.74 -1.11 3.11
C THR A 98 -18.25 -1.39 3.12
N PHE A 99 -17.79 -2.25 4.04
CA PHE A 99 -16.38 -2.64 4.13
C PHE A 99 -15.90 -3.32 2.84
N GLY A 100 -16.68 -4.27 2.31
CA GLY A 100 -16.33 -4.98 1.06
C GLY A 100 -16.22 -4.04 -0.14
N HIS A 101 -17.12 -3.07 -0.29
CA HIS A 101 -17.04 -2.07 -1.37
C HIS A 101 -15.82 -1.17 -1.23
N GLN A 102 -15.53 -0.66 -0.03
CA GLN A 102 -14.36 0.17 0.21
C GLN A 102 -13.05 -0.60 -0.04
N LEU A 103 -13.01 -1.86 0.40
CA LEU A 103 -11.87 -2.74 0.15
C LEU A 103 -11.65 -2.96 -1.34
N LEU A 104 -12.72 -3.25 -2.10
CA LEU A 104 -12.65 -3.39 -3.55
C LEU A 104 -12.18 -2.11 -4.25
N GLN A 105 -12.70 -0.96 -3.87
CA GLN A 105 -12.25 0.32 -4.40
C GLN A 105 -10.74 0.51 -4.21
N SER A 106 -10.22 0.17 -3.02
CA SER A 106 -8.79 0.29 -2.71
C SER A 106 -7.93 -0.69 -3.50
N VAL A 107 -8.34 -1.96 -3.63
CA VAL A 107 -7.52 -2.98 -4.33
C VAL A 107 -7.60 -2.87 -5.85
N LEU A 108 -8.68 -2.29 -6.40
CA LEU A 108 -8.88 -2.08 -7.83
C LEU A 108 -8.43 -0.69 -8.30
N GLU A 109 -7.97 0.16 -7.40
CA GLU A 109 -7.41 1.46 -7.76
C GLU A 109 -6.21 1.26 -8.71
N PRO A 110 -6.11 2.02 -9.82
CA PRO A 110 -5.09 1.79 -10.86
C PRO A 110 -3.65 1.75 -10.36
N ARG A 111 -3.28 2.63 -9.41
CA ARG A 111 -1.92 2.64 -8.83
C ARG A 111 -1.68 1.43 -7.93
N THR A 112 -2.70 0.98 -7.19
CA THR A 112 -2.64 -0.25 -6.39
C THR A 112 -2.42 -1.47 -7.28
N LEU A 113 -3.14 -1.58 -8.39
CA LEU A 113 -2.96 -2.66 -9.37
C LEU A 113 -1.58 -2.59 -10.03
N ALA A 114 -1.08 -1.40 -10.37
CA ALA A 114 0.26 -1.23 -10.93
C ALA A 114 1.34 -1.67 -9.93
N LEU A 115 1.20 -1.31 -8.64
CA LEU A 115 2.08 -1.78 -7.57
C LEU A 115 2.03 -3.31 -7.43
N HIS A 116 0.86 -3.93 -7.51
CA HIS A 116 0.76 -5.39 -7.45
C HIS A 116 1.47 -6.05 -8.63
N ARG A 117 1.30 -5.55 -9.87
CA ARG A 117 2.02 -6.08 -11.03
C ARG A 117 3.54 -5.97 -10.85
N LEU A 118 4.01 -4.83 -10.36
CA LEU A 118 5.42 -4.61 -10.09
C LEU A 118 5.94 -5.57 -9.02
N MET A 119 5.19 -5.79 -7.92
CA MET A 119 5.59 -6.72 -6.87
C MET A 119 5.53 -8.19 -7.31
N VAL A 120 4.63 -8.57 -8.20
CA VAL A 120 4.63 -9.90 -8.81
C VAL A 120 5.89 -10.11 -9.66
N ALA A 121 6.35 -9.09 -10.39
CA ALA A 121 7.57 -9.15 -11.19
C ALA A 121 8.85 -9.15 -10.33
N GLU A 122 8.92 -8.26 -9.36
CA GLU A 122 10.16 -7.91 -8.65
C GLU A 122 10.24 -8.49 -7.23
N GLY A 123 9.15 -9.07 -6.69
CA GLY A 123 9.09 -9.50 -5.29
C GLY A 123 10.11 -10.58 -4.90
N LYS A 124 10.64 -11.33 -5.86
CA LYS A 124 11.74 -12.27 -5.61
C LYS A 124 13.07 -11.56 -5.35
N HIS A 125 13.28 -10.42 -6.00
CA HIS A 125 14.46 -9.57 -5.80
C HIS A 125 14.34 -8.68 -4.56
N PHE A 126 13.11 -8.26 -4.24
CA PHE A 126 12.79 -7.36 -3.13
C PHE A 126 11.74 -7.97 -2.18
N PRO A 127 12.05 -9.09 -1.48
CA PRO A 127 11.06 -9.81 -0.67
C PRO A 127 10.53 -8.98 0.50
N GLU A 128 11.32 -8.07 1.04
CA GLU A 128 10.91 -7.20 2.13
C GLU A 128 9.82 -6.20 1.68
N LEU A 129 9.90 -5.69 0.44
CA LEU A 129 8.87 -4.83 -0.13
C LEU A 129 7.57 -5.59 -0.39
N ALA A 130 7.66 -6.82 -0.90
CA ALA A 130 6.49 -7.67 -1.11
C ALA A 130 5.79 -7.97 0.23
N GLN A 131 6.53 -8.26 1.30
CA GLN A 131 6.00 -8.45 2.64
C GLN A 131 5.38 -7.17 3.20
N ALA A 132 6.03 -6.01 3.03
CA ALA A 132 5.51 -4.72 3.47
C ALA A 132 4.18 -4.38 2.80
N MET A 133 4.06 -4.62 1.49
CA MET A 133 2.82 -4.44 0.74
C MET A 133 1.69 -5.34 1.26
N LEU A 134 1.95 -6.63 1.48
CA LEU A 134 0.95 -7.57 2.03
C LEU A 134 0.49 -7.13 3.41
N LYS A 135 1.42 -6.73 4.27
CA LYS A 135 1.13 -6.25 5.62
C LYS A 135 0.30 -4.96 5.62
N ALA A 136 0.66 -3.99 4.79
CA ALA A 136 -0.04 -2.71 4.70
C ALA A 136 -1.44 -2.85 4.07
N GLY A 137 -1.63 -3.77 3.13
CA GLY A 137 -2.90 -4.01 2.44
C GLY A 137 -3.72 -5.14 3.07
N HIS A 138 -3.42 -6.37 2.70
CA HIS A 138 -4.21 -7.55 3.06
C HIS A 138 -4.32 -7.75 4.57
N ASP A 139 -3.20 -7.79 5.29
CA ASP A 139 -3.20 -8.06 6.74
C ASP A 139 -3.94 -6.96 7.51
N LYS A 140 -3.76 -5.71 7.09
CA LYS A 140 -4.48 -4.58 7.68
C LYS A 140 -5.99 -4.68 7.51
N ALA A 141 -6.47 -5.07 6.33
CA ALA A 141 -7.89 -5.30 6.08
C ALA A 141 -8.43 -6.44 6.96
N VAL A 142 -7.69 -7.55 7.05
CA VAL A 142 -8.03 -8.69 7.94
C VAL A 142 -8.08 -8.24 9.41
N ASP A 143 -7.09 -7.50 9.89
CA ASP A 143 -7.03 -7.04 11.28
C ASP A 143 -8.21 -6.10 11.61
N THR A 144 -8.54 -5.17 10.70
CA THR A 144 -9.67 -4.24 10.86
C THR A 144 -11.00 -4.99 10.99
N LEU A 145 -11.24 -5.96 10.10
CA LEU A 145 -12.46 -6.77 10.15
C LEU A 145 -12.48 -7.72 11.35
N THR A 146 -11.34 -8.30 11.73
CA THR A 146 -11.21 -9.14 12.93
C THR A 146 -11.66 -8.38 14.17
N ALA A 147 -11.10 -7.19 14.39
CA ALA A 147 -11.44 -6.36 15.54
C ALA A 147 -12.94 -6.00 15.59
N TRP A 148 -13.59 -5.82 14.42
CA TRP A 148 -15.03 -5.59 14.37
C TRP A 148 -15.82 -6.86 14.72
N ILE A 149 -15.45 -8.03 14.18
CA ILE A 149 -16.11 -9.31 14.49
C ILE A 149 -16.02 -9.61 15.99
N GLU A 150 -14.85 -9.48 16.60
CA GLU A 150 -14.62 -9.71 18.03
C GLU A 150 -15.51 -8.81 18.91
N ARG A 151 -15.57 -7.50 18.58
CA ARG A 151 -16.46 -6.58 19.28
C ARG A 151 -17.94 -6.99 19.19
N ARG A 152 -18.37 -7.48 18.01
CA ARG A 152 -19.74 -7.95 17.81
C ARG A 152 -20.04 -9.25 18.57
N GLN A 153 -19.12 -10.19 18.56
CA GLN A 153 -19.25 -11.44 19.32
C GLN A 153 -19.36 -11.18 20.82
N ALA A 154 -18.58 -10.23 21.36
CA ALA A 154 -18.66 -9.83 22.76
C ALA A 154 -20.00 -9.18 23.14
N GLN A 155 -20.65 -8.45 22.21
CA GLN A 155 -21.94 -7.79 22.44
C GLN A 155 -23.16 -8.70 22.27
N SER A 156 -23.08 -9.70 21.39
CA SER A 156 -24.24 -10.53 20.98
C SER A 156 -24.36 -11.84 21.78
N GLY A 157 -23.42 -12.11 22.68
CA GLY A 157 -23.40 -13.36 23.45
C GLY A 157 -23.11 -14.61 22.59
N PRO A 158 -23.33 -15.84 23.15
CA PRO A 158 -22.91 -17.10 22.52
C PRO A 158 -23.63 -17.45 21.22
N VAL A 159 -24.68 -16.74 20.84
CA VAL A 159 -25.47 -16.99 19.61
C VAL A 159 -24.64 -16.78 18.31
N LEU A 160 -23.57 -16.01 18.39
CA LEU A 160 -22.62 -15.78 17.29
C LEU A 160 -21.27 -16.47 17.53
N ALA A 161 -21.19 -17.43 18.44
CA ALA A 161 -20.03 -18.29 18.61
C ALA A 161 -19.86 -19.15 17.34
N SER A 162 -19.18 -18.61 16.35
CA SER A 162 -18.85 -19.31 15.13
C SER A 162 -17.82 -20.42 15.44
N VAL A 163 -17.91 -21.51 14.69
CA VAL A 163 -16.92 -22.62 14.76
C VAL A 163 -15.50 -22.12 14.38
N LEU A 164 -15.41 -20.97 13.71
CA LEU A 164 -14.14 -20.42 13.24
C LEU A 164 -13.74 -19.19 14.09
N PRO A 165 -12.42 -19.03 14.37
CA PRO A 165 -11.90 -17.81 14.98
C PRO A 165 -12.23 -16.56 14.15
N ALA A 166 -12.43 -15.40 14.82
CA ALA A 166 -12.76 -14.14 14.17
C ALA A 166 -11.77 -13.78 13.04
N ARG A 167 -10.48 -14.00 13.25
CA ARG A 167 -9.44 -13.76 12.24
C ARG A 167 -9.60 -14.65 11.00
N ALA A 168 -9.99 -15.91 11.17
CA ALA A 168 -10.23 -16.79 10.05
C ALA A 168 -11.44 -16.36 9.23
N LEU A 169 -12.53 -15.94 9.88
CA LEU A 169 -13.70 -15.39 9.21
C LEU A 169 -13.35 -14.10 8.44
N ALA A 170 -12.57 -13.20 9.05
CA ALA A 170 -12.13 -11.98 8.42
C ALA A 170 -11.25 -12.28 7.18
N ALA A 171 -10.30 -13.19 7.29
CA ALA A 171 -9.43 -13.58 6.18
C ALA A 171 -10.21 -14.22 5.02
N LEU A 172 -11.16 -15.09 5.32
CA LEU A 172 -12.05 -15.69 4.31
C LEU A 172 -12.87 -14.61 3.60
N PHE A 173 -13.47 -13.67 4.33
CA PHE A 173 -14.26 -12.59 3.75
C PHE A 173 -13.38 -11.70 2.85
N VAL A 174 -12.23 -11.24 3.33
CA VAL A 174 -11.29 -10.42 2.56
C VAL A 174 -10.90 -11.13 1.27
N SER A 175 -10.48 -12.40 1.35
CA SER A 175 -10.09 -13.20 0.17
C SER A 175 -11.25 -13.37 -0.80
N MET A 176 -12.44 -13.68 -0.32
CA MET A 176 -13.64 -13.87 -1.16
C MET A 176 -14.02 -12.60 -1.91
N VAL A 177 -13.86 -11.44 -1.27
CA VAL A 177 -14.18 -10.15 -1.90
C VAL A 177 -13.13 -9.74 -2.92
N THR A 178 -11.84 -9.98 -2.65
CA THR A 178 -10.76 -9.37 -3.43
C THR A 178 -10.17 -10.28 -4.49
N THR A 179 -10.08 -11.59 -4.26
CA THR A 179 -9.22 -12.48 -5.07
C THR A 179 -9.61 -12.50 -6.55
N GLU A 180 -10.88 -12.77 -6.86
CA GLU A 180 -11.31 -12.86 -8.27
C GLU A 180 -11.24 -11.50 -8.95
N ALA A 181 -11.77 -10.46 -8.32
CA ALA A 181 -11.80 -9.12 -8.88
C ALA A 181 -10.40 -8.59 -9.17
N GLN A 182 -9.48 -8.76 -8.22
CA GLN A 182 -8.09 -8.34 -8.36
C GLN A 182 -7.34 -9.15 -9.43
N LEU A 183 -7.50 -10.48 -9.43
CA LEU A 183 -6.86 -11.34 -10.43
C LEU A 183 -7.31 -10.95 -11.85
N ARG A 184 -8.61 -10.76 -12.07
CA ARG A 184 -9.14 -10.31 -13.37
C ARG A 184 -8.55 -8.96 -13.78
N ALA A 185 -8.55 -7.98 -12.87
CA ALA A 185 -7.99 -6.66 -13.14
C ALA A 185 -6.47 -6.69 -13.41
N LEU A 186 -5.72 -7.57 -12.73
CA LEU A 186 -4.28 -7.73 -12.96
C LEU A 186 -3.97 -8.25 -14.37
N VAL A 187 -4.81 -9.13 -14.93
CA VAL A 187 -4.64 -9.66 -16.27
C VAL A 187 -5.38 -8.85 -17.36
N GLY A 188 -5.94 -7.69 -17.01
CA GLY A 188 -6.58 -6.76 -17.96
C GLY A 188 -8.02 -7.11 -18.32
N LEU A 189 -8.70 -7.94 -17.52
CA LEU A 189 -10.12 -8.23 -17.67
C LEU A 189 -10.94 -7.31 -16.77
N ASP A 190 -12.20 -7.04 -17.17
CA ASP A 190 -13.13 -6.27 -16.35
C ASP A 190 -13.38 -6.97 -15.01
N ALA A 191 -13.40 -6.20 -13.94
CA ALA A 191 -13.78 -6.70 -12.63
C ALA A 191 -15.28 -7.07 -12.63
N VAL A 192 -15.61 -8.24 -12.07
CA VAL A 192 -17.02 -8.62 -11.86
C VAL A 192 -17.59 -7.71 -10.77
N PRO A 193 -18.78 -7.13 -10.95
CA PRO A 193 -19.42 -6.34 -9.92
C PRO A 193 -19.59 -7.16 -8.64
N PHE A 194 -19.06 -6.67 -7.54
CA PHE A 194 -19.27 -7.30 -6.24
C PHE A 194 -20.71 -7.12 -5.80
N SER A 195 -21.42 -8.22 -5.57
CA SER A 195 -22.75 -8.22 -5.00
C SER A 195 -22.80 -9.23 -3.86
N LEU A 196 -23.12 -8.75 -2.65
CA LEU A 196 -23.42 -9.62 -1.51
C LEU A 196 -24.69 -10.45 -1.72
N SER A 197 -25.49 -10.18 -2.77
CA SER A 197 -26.66 -10.97 -3.09
C SER A 197 -26.34 -12.40 -3.52
N LEU A 198 -25.08 -12.68 -3.91
CA LEU A 198 -24.59 -14.04 -4.19
C LEU A 198 -24.22 -14.80 -2.91
N ILE A 199 -24.12 -14.13 -1.78
CA ILE A 199 -23.89 -14.74 -0.47
C ILE A 199 -25.26 -14.81 0.21
N HIS A 200 -26.00 -15.87 -0.08
CA HIS A 200 -27.19 -16.22 0.69
C HIS A 200 -26.75 -16.69 2.08
N ILE A 201 -26.56 -15.73 2.99
CA ILE A 201 -26.47 -15.97 4.43
C ILE A 201 -27.67 -15.26 5.09
#